data_32d1890629a1812b15310f7a1eb2d545
#
_entry.id   32d1890629a1812b15310f7a1eb2d545
#
_cell.length_a   1.000
_cell.length_b   1.000
_cell.length_c   1.000
_cell.angle_alpha   90.00
_cell.angle_beta   90.00
_cell.angle_gamma   90.00
#
_symmetry.space_group_name_H-M   'P 1'
#
loop_
_entity.id
_entity.type
_entity.pdbx_description
1 polymer ?
#
loop_
_entity_poly.entity_id
_entity_poly.type
_entity_poly.pdbx_seq_one_letter_code
_entity_poly.pdbx_strand_id
1 'polypeptide(L)'
;MGRPQRTIENTADISGKALFGGQETTVRLRPAETGTGVLFVRTDLPDNPVVPATVEALSDGFQCTMLCWNEVQIRSPEHLLSACRGMGVDNLMVELDSPELPAGGGNAEEYARALQDAGIVDQEEQAYCLELDDVVSISEGDASIVAMPSDDGLNISYLLEFEDGEEPPQAYSFSLDNDSYLDEIAPARTFATDAVEREFRQRSIGGGVTDDNAVVVRSDGTVQKPLSQEETSLRFPEECARHKVLDLLGDLMLTNMDLQANIVAIRSGHDLNAAFAKRLSRLREEKEAGPEEYLDIREIQKVLPHRYPFLMVDRVLDIIEEENKIIGVKNVSMNEQYFQG
;
A
#
# COMPACT_ATOMS: atom_id res chain seq x y z
N MET A 1 -6.42 -9.96 19.05
CA MET A 1 -6.24 -8.60 19.62
C MET A 1 -5.15 -7.94 18.82
N GLY A 2 -5.36 -6.72 18.36
CA GLY A 2 -4.34 -5.97 17.63
C GLY A 2 -3.08 -5.73 18.49
N ARG A 3 -1.96 -5.39 17.84
CA ARG A 3 -0.78 -4.88 18.51
C ARG A 3 -0.98 -3.43 18.94
N PRO A 4 -0.23 -2.89 19.92
CA PRO A 4 -0.21 -1.44 20.16
C PRO A 4 0.21 -0.67 18.90
N GLN A 5 -0.34 0.54 18.70
CA GLN A 5 0.24 1.48 17.75
C GLN A 5 1.65 1.87 18.19
N ARG A 6 2.48 2.30 17.24
CA ARG A 6 3.87 2.64 17.50
C ARG A 6 4.28 3.94 16.83
N THR A 7 5.21 4.62 17.48
CA THR A 7 5.95 5.76 16.94
C THR A 7 7.43 5.61 17.23
N ILE A 8 8.25 6.60 16.88
CA ILE A 8 9.68 6.64 17.25
C ILE A 8 9.88 7.43 18.55
N GLU A 9 10.95 7.12 19.31
CA GLU A 9 11.27 7.83 20.54
C GLU A 9 12.03 9.14 20.26
N ASN A 10 12.98 9.09 19.33
CA ASN A 10 13.86 10.20 18.99
C ASN A 10 13.68 10.62 17.54
N THR A 11 14.11 11.85 17.21
CA THR A 11 14.13 12.33 15.83
C THR A 11 15.29 11.71 15.05
N ALA A 12 15.08 11.50 13.73
CA ALA A 12 16.13 11.09 12.82
C ALA A 12 16.12 11.95 11.55
N ASP A 13 17.29 12.29 11.02
CA ASP A 13 17.43 13.04 9.78
C ASP A 13 18.02 12.16 8.68
N ILE A 14 17.47 12.26 7.48
CA ILE A 14 17.93 11.55 6.27
C ILE A 14 18.07 12.59 5.17
N SER A 15 19.23 12.65 4.51
CA SER A 15 19.48 13.60 3.43
C SER A 15 20.05 12.88 2.22
N GLY A 16 19.67 13.33 1.04
CA GLY A 16 20.17 12.77 -0.22
C GLY A 16 19.49 13.40 -1.42
N LYS A 17 19.80 12.90 -2.59
CA LYS A 17 19.16 13.36 -3.83
C LYS A 17 17.82 12.69 -4.05
N ALA A 18 16.85 13.48 -4.48
CA ALA A 18 15.58 12.99 -5.02
C ALA A 18 15.80 12.25 -6.34
N LEU A 19 15.16 11.08 -6.53
CA LEU A 19 15.41 10.19 -7.68
C LEU A 19 15.05 10.85 -9.02
N PHE A 20 13.85 11.42 -9.09
CA PHE A 20 13.32 11.99 -10.34
C PHE A 20 13.87 13.40 -10.60
N GLY A 21 13.82 14.28 -9.60
CA GLY A 21 14.22 15.68 -9.75
C GLY A 21 15.72 15.92 -9.61
N GLY A 22 16.44 15.09 -8.88
CA GLY A 22 17.88 15.21 -8.65
C GLY A 22 18.31 16.32 -7.70
N GLN A 23 17.35 17.05 -7.10
CA GLN A 23 17.66 18.05 -6.07
C GLN A 23 18.06 17.38 -4.76
N GLU A 24 18.93 18.06 -3.99
CA GLU A 24 19.19 17.66 -2.60
C GLU A 24 17.91 17.87 -1.78
N THR A 25 17.60 16.91 -0.94
CA THR A 25 16.43 16.95 -0.06
C THR A 25 16.74 16.34 1.30
N THR A 26 16.12 16.87 2.32
CA THR A 26 16.25 16.41 3.71
C THR A 26 14.89 16.07 4.27
N VAL A 27 14.81 14.91 4.89
CA VAL A 27 13.64 14.44 5.64
C VAL A 27 14.03 14.36 7.11
N ARG A 28 13.21 14.96 7.97
CA ARG A 28 13.29 14.79 9.41
C ARG A 28 12.10 13.99 9.91
N LEU A 29 12.38 12.81 10.45
CA LEU A 29 11.42 11.95 11.09
C LEU A 29 11.23 12.37 12.55
N ARG A 30 9.98 12.56 12.99
CA ARG A 30 9.64 12.96 14.36
C ARG A 30 8.54 12.07 14.92
N PRO A 31 8.55 11.84 16.26
CA PRO A 31 7.43 11.19 16.93
C PRO A 31 6.11 11.89 16.62
N ALA A 32 5.03 11.12 16.54
CA ALA A 32 3.68 11.64 16.41
C ALA A 32 2.77 10.99 17.45
N GLU A 33 1.70 11.70 17.81
CA GLU A 33 0.68 11.20 18.74
C GLU A 33 -0.05 9.98 18.17
N THR A 34 -0.62 9.19 19.06
CA THR A 34 -1.43 8.03 18.68
C THR A 34 -2.59 8.44 17.76
N GLY A 35 -2.91 7.61 16.76
CA GLY A 35 -3.98 7.87 15.80
C GLY A 35 -3.64 8.93 14.72
N THR A 36 -2.42 9.47 14.70
CA THR A 36 -2.00 10.48 13.72
C THR A 36 -1.82 9.89 12.32
N GLY A 37 -1.36 8.64 12.21
CA GLY A 37 -0.85 8.09 10.97
C GLY A 37 0.47 8.74 10.55
N VAL A 38 0.85 8.60 9.28
CA VAL A 38 2.03 9.27 8.72
C VAL A 38 1.62 10.59 8.07
N LEU A 39 2.22 11.70 8.53
CA LEU A 39 1.96 13.05 8.02
C LEU A 39 3.23 13.64 7.42
N PHE A 40 3.16 14.09 6.18
CA PHE A 40 4.22 14.84 5.51
C PHE A 40 4.02 16.35 5.70
N VAL A 41 5.05 17.05 6.19
CA VAL A 41 5.03 18.50 6.43
C VAL A 41 6.04 19.17 5.51
N ARG A 42 5.58 20.00 4.56
CA ARG A 42 6.41 20.72 3.58
C ARG A 42 6.99 22.00 4.19
N THR A 43 8.18 21.89 4.75
CA THR A 43 8.85 22.98 5.47
C THR A 43 9.45 24.05 4.55
N ASP A 44 9.57 23.78 3.26
CA ASP A 44 9.99 24.71 2.22
C ASP A 44 8.85 25.63 1.72
N LEU A 45 7.61 25.35 2.12
CA LEU A 45 6.44 26.12 1.73
C LEU A 45 5.94 27.01 2.88
N PRO A 46 5.31 28.17 2.57
CA PRO A 46 4.67 28.99 3.59
C PRO A 46 3.64 28.19 4.40
N ASP A 47 3.54 28.47 5.69
CA ASP A 47 2.60 27.86 6.65
C ASP A 47 2.80 26.34 6.86
N ASN A 48 3.89 25.76 6.35
CA ASN A 48 4.25 24.35 6.49
C ASN A 48 3.04 23.40 6.26
N PRO A 49 2.46 23.39 5.05
CA PRO A 49 1.27 22.60 4.79
C PRO A 49 1.51 21.12 4.99
N VAL A 50 0.46 20.44 5.45
CA VAL A 50 0.48 19.02 5.80
C VAL A 50 -0.25 18.19 4.75
N VAL A 51 0.38 17.10 4.32
CA VAL A 51 -0.20 16.09 3.41
C VAL A 51 -0.28 14.76 4.18
N PRO A 52 -1.48 14.22 4.42
CA PRO A 52 -1.61 12.93 5.08
C PRO A 52 -1.22 11.78 4.13
N ALA A 53 -0.56 10.76 4.65
CA ALA A 53 -0.32 9.52 3.92
C ALA A 53 -1.55 8.62 3.99
N THR A 54 -2.55 8.93 3.19
CA THR A 54 -3.82 8.19 3.12
C THR A 54 -4.24 7.94 1.68
N VAL A 55 -5.18 7.01 1.48
CA VAL A 55 -5.69 6.68 0.14
C VAL A 55 -6.42 7.85 -0.52
N GLU A 56 -6.97 8.80 0.26
CA GLU A 56 -7.65 10.00 -0.22
C GLU A 56 -6.66 11.02 -0.81
N ALA A 57 -5.40 11.00 -0.35
CA ALA A 57 -4.35 11.87 -0.88
C ALA A 57 -3.67 11.31 -2.13
N LEU A 58 -3.96 10.06 -2.54
CA LEU A 58 -3.39 9.47 -3.74
C LEU A 58 -3.75 10.27 -4.99
N SER A 59 -2.73 10.55 -5.81
CA SER A 59 -2.87 11.18 -7.13
C SER A 59 -2.04 10.43 -8.17
N ASP A 60 -2.26 10.74 -9.45
CA ASP A 60 -1.55 10.10 -10.54
C ASP A 60 -0.04 10.38 -10.46
N GLY A 61 0.76 9.34 -10.40
CA GLY A 61 2.22 9.36 -10.39
C GLY A 61 2.79 8.67 -11.62
N PHE A 62 4.01 9.03 -12.00
CA PHE A 62 4.74 8.30 -13.03
C PHE A 62 5.83 7.47 -12.39
N GLN A 63 5.71 6.14 -12.45
CA GLN A 63 6.66 5.16 -11.89
C GLN A 63 6.99 5.37 -10.39
N CYS A 64 6.08 5.99 -9.65
CA CYS A 64 6.18 6.19 -8.20
C CYS A 64 4.82 6.50 -7.61
N THR A 65 4.67 6.33 -6.32
CA THR A 65 3.51 6.81 -5.58
C THR A 65 3.57 8.33 -5.47
N MET A 66 2.44 8.99 -5.70
CA MET A 66 2.29 10.41 -5.51
C MET A 66 1.10 10.71 -4.59
N LEU A 67 1.33 11.58 -3.62
CA LEU A 67 0.28 12.14 -2.78
C LEU A 67 0.05 13.60 -3.15
N CYS A 68 -1.21 14.04 -3.14
CA CYS A 68 -1.60 15.43 -3.36
C CYS A 68 -2.73 15.80 -2.40
N TRP A 69 -2.53 16.85 -1.63
CA TRP A 69 -3.52 17.37 -0.69
C TRP A 69 -3.52 18.89 -0.70
N ASN A 70 -4.67 19.50 -0.99
CA ASN A 70 -4.76 20.96 -1.12
C ASN A 70 -3.68 21.57 -2.04
N GLU A 71 -3.46 20.96 -3.21
CA GLU A 71 -2.46 21.35 -4.22
C GLU A 71 -0.98 21.12 -3.81
N VAL A 72 -0.73 20.61 -2.61
CA VAL A 72 0.61 20.26 -2.13
C VAL A 72 0.94 18.82 -2.48
N GLN A 73 2.07 18.61 -3.13
CA GLN A 73 2.49 17.30 -3.61
C GLN A 73 3.63 16.71 -2.80
N ILE A 74 3.58 15.39 -2.59
CA ILE A 74 4.67 14.56 -2.10
C ILE A 74 4.91 13.45 -3.12
N ARG A 75 6.16 13.32 -3.58
CA ARG A 75 6.57 12.32 -4.56
C ARG A 75 7.46 11.26 -3.93
N SER A 76 7.31 10.03 -4.38
CA SER A 76 8.12 8.87 -3.98
C SER A 76 8.13 8.60 -2.47
N PRO A 77 6.98 8.61 -1.77
CA PRO A 77 6.92 8.27 -0.35
C PRO A 77 6.97 6.75 -0.09
N GLU A 78 6.81 5.91 -1.12
CA GLU A 78 6.63 4.45 -1.03
C GLU A 78 7.74 3.75 -0.24
N HIS A 79 9.01 4.14 -0.40
CA HIS A 79 10.12 3.51 0.31
C HIS A 79 10.09 3.81 1.81
N LEU A 80 9.82 5.06 2.20
CA LEU A 80 9.63 5.42 3.61
C LEU A 80 8.37 4.76 4.19
N LEU A 81 7.26 4.76 3.46
CA LEU A 81 6.01 4.11 3.89
C LEU A 81 6.18 2.60 4.03
N SER A 82 6.96 1.97 3.11
CA SER A 82 7.35 0.57 3.24
C SER A 82 8.16 0.32 4.51
N ALA A 83 9.12 1.20 4.83
CA ALA A 83 9.90 1.11 6.07
C ALA A 83 8.99 1.26 7.32
N CYS A 84 8.02 2.19 7.30
CA CYS A 84 7.04 2.32 8.38
C CYS A 84 6.24 1.04 8.55
N ARG A 85 5.71 0.46 7.47
CA ARG A 85 4.97 -0.81 7.49
C ARG A 85 5.84 -1.95 7.98
N GLY A 86 7.05 -2.10 7.42
CA GLY A 86 7.98 -3.19 7.73
C GLY A 86 8.48 -3.16 9.17
N MET A 87 8.70 -1.98 9.72
CA MET A 87 9.15 -1.79 11.10
C MET A 87 8.00 -1.66 12.11
N GLY A 88 6.75 -1.63 11.64
CA GLY A 88 5.56 -1.51 12.46
C GLY A 88 5.39 -0.14 13.13
N VAL A 89 5.79 0.94 12.44
CA VAL A 89 5.59 2.33 12.87
C VAL A 89 4.29 2.87 12.25
N ASP A 90 3.33 3.22 13.09
CA ASP A 90 2.01 3.67 12.66
C ASP A 90 1.91 5.20 12.57
N ASN A 91 2.53 5.91 13.53
CA ASN A 91 2.38 7.33 13.72
C ASN A 91 3.72 8.03 13.56
N LEU A 92 3.85 8.90 12.57
CA LEU A 92 5.11 9.57 12.25
C LEU A 92 4.85 10.94 11.63
N MET A 93 5.56 11.96 12.08
CA MET A 93 5.63 13.24 11.40
C MET A 93 6.91 13.30 10.56
N VAL A 94 6.77 13.61 9.29
CA VAL A 94 7.85 13.63 8.28
C VAL A 94 7.99 15.04 7.75
N GLU A 95 8.93 15.83 8.31
CA GLU A 95 9.24 17.15 7.81
C GLU A 95 10.14 17.05 6.58
N LEU A 96 9.79 17.75 5.50
CA LEU A 96 10.38 17.60 4.17
C LEU A 96 10.63 18.98 3.55
N ASP A 97 11.84 19.27 3.10
CA ASP A 97 12.24 20.55 2.50
C ASP A 97 12.14 20.58 0.96
N SER A 98 11.44 19.62 0.36
CA SER A 98 11.32 19.39 -1.08
C SER A 98 10.02 18.64 -1.39
N PRO A 99 9.50 18.69 -2.64
CA PRO A 99 8.33 17.87 -3.02
C PRO A 99 8.63 16.37 -3.13
N GLU A 100 9.88 15.95 -3.12
CA GLU A 100 10.28 14.56 -3.34
C GLU A 100 11.23 14.09 -2.25
N LEU A 101 11.04 12.86 -1.79
CA LEU A 101 11.87 12.25 -0.75
C LEU A 101 13.27 11.86 -1.28
N PRO A 102 14.30 11.76 -0.39
CA PRO A 102 15.61 11.24 -0.77
C PRO A 102 15.50 9.81 -1.34
N ALA A 103 16.17 9.56 -2.45
CA ALA A 103 16.21 8.21 -3.03
C ALA A 103 17.04 7.22 -2.20
N GLY A 104 18.01 7.72 -1.41
CA GLY A 104 18.95 6.87 -0.70
C GLY A 104 19.62 5.86 -1.62
N GLY A 105 19.68 4.62 -1.19
CA GLY A 105 20.12 3.48 -2.00
C GLY A 105 19.10 2.97 -3.02
N GLY A 106 18.05 3.73 -3.33
CA GLY A 106 16.92 3.29 -4.18
C GLY A 106 16.08 2.18 -3.56
N ASN A 107 16.04 2.14 -2.24
CA ASN A 107 15.38 1.11 -1.46
C ASN A 107 14.90 1.69 -0.11
N ALA A 108 14.40 0.84 0.78
CA ALA A 108 13.89 1.28 2.08
C ALA A 108 14.89 1.12 3.23
N GLU A 109 16.10 0.63 2.98
CA GLU A 109 17.05 0.24 4.04
C GLU A 109 17.45 1.43 4.94
N GLU A 110 17.77 2.58 4.34
CA GLU A 110 18.18 3.78 5.08
C GLU A 110 17.05 4.29 5.98
N TYR A 111 15.81 4.28 5.48
CA TYR A 111 14.62 4.65 6.25
C TYR A 111 14.37 3.68 7.40
N ALA A 112 14.42 2.37 7.14
CA ALA A 112 14.18 1.35 8.14
C ALA A 112 15.23 1.40 9.27
N ARG A 113 16.50 1.59 8.93
CA ARG A 113 17.58 1.77 9.92
C ARG A 113 17.41 3.06 10.72
N ALA A 114 17.03 4.16 10.07
CA ALA A 114 16.78 5.42 10.78
C ALA A 114 15.61 5.30 11.78
N LEU A 115 14.53 4.59 11.43
CA LEU A 115 13.44 4.29 12.36
C LEU A 115 13.90 3.40 13.53
N GLN A 116 14.68 2.36 13.23
CA GLN A 116 15.24 1.46 14.26
C GLN A 116 16.16 2.22 15.22
N ASP A 117 17.08 3.03 14.71
CA ASP A 117 18.05 3.81 15.51
C ASP A 117 17.37 4.91 16.33
N ALA A 118 16.25 5.47 15.83
CA ALA A 118 15.43 6.42 16.57
C ALA A 118 14.70 5.79 17.77
N GLY A 119 14.62 4.47 17.82
CA GLY A 119 13.92 3.71 18.88
C GLY A 119 12.41 3.67 18.62
N ILE A 120 11.87 2.48 18.41
CA ILE A 120 10.42 2.28 18.19
C ILE A 120 9.75 2.00 19.52
N VAL A 121 8.69 2.73 19.85
CA VAL A 121 7.99 2.65 21.13
C VAL A 121 6.50 2.40 20.94
N ASP A 122 5.93 1.59 21.83
CA ASP A 122 4.49 1.32 21.85
C ASP A 122 3.71 2.53 22.39
N GLN A 123 2.51 2.73 21.87
CA GLN A 123 1.54 3.76 22.28
C GLN A 123 0.30 3.13 22.91
N GLU A 124 -0.58 3.95 23.49
CA GLU A 124 -1.71 3.47 24.29
C GLU A 124 -2.80 2.77 23.46
N GLU A 125 -3.08 3.25 22.24
CA GLU A 125 -4.14 2.70 21.40
C GLU A 125 -3.67 1.50 20.60
N GLN A 126 -4.62 0.64 20.23
CA GLN A 126 -4.36 -0.53 19.39
C GLN A 126 -4.37 -0.15 17.91
N ALA A 127 -3.47 -0.74 17.13
CA ALA A 127 -3.55 -0.68 15.69
C ALA A 127 -4.79 -1.44 15.21
N TYR A 128 -5.52 -0.84 14.27
CA TYR A 128 -6.62 -1.55 13.62
C TYR A 128 -6.04 -2.62 12.68
N CYS A 129 -6.57 -3.83 12.77
CA CYS A 129 -6.19 -4.93 11.88
C CYS A 129 -7.42 -5.36 11.07
N LEU A 130 -7.35 -5.24 9.75
CA LEU A 130 -8.38 -5.75 8.86
C LEU A 130 -8.16 -7.25 8.65
N GLU A 131 -9.10 -8.05 9.17
CA GLU A 131 -9.24 -9.47 8.89
C GLU A 131 -10.23 -9.64 7.74
N LEU A 132 -9.85 -10.38 6.69
CA LEU A 132 -10.72 -10.65 5.56
C LEU A 132 -11.65 -11.82 5.86
N ASP A 133 -12.94 -11.68 5.55
CA ASP A 133 -13.90 -12.77 5.63
C ASP A 133 -13.98 -13.56 4.31
N ASP A 134 -13.75 -12.87 3.20
CA ASP A 134 -13.81 -13.40 1.84
C ASP A 134 -12.60 -12.96 1.00
N VAL A 135 -12.44 -13.56 -0.16
CA VAL A 135 -11.41 -13.19 -1.14
C VAL A 135 -11.70 -11.80 -1.71
N VAL A 136 -10.70 -10.93 -1.66
CA VAL A 136 -10.72 -9.60 -2.30
C VAL A 136 -9.77 -9.62 -3.48
N SER A 137 -10.24 -9.27 -4.66
CA SER A 137 -9.40 -9.25 -5.87
C SER A 137 -9.65 -8.01 -6.71
N ILE A 138 -8.60 -7.52 -7.34
CA ILE A 138 -8.65 -6.51 -8.39
C ILE A 138 -7.73 -6.91 -9.53
N SER A 139 -8.02 -6.44 -10.74
CA SER A 139 -7.19 -6.68 -11.91
C SER A 139 -7.30 -5.54 -12.91
N GLU A 140 -6.22 -5.30 -13.65
CA GLU A 140 -6.15 -4.39 -14.77
C GLU A 140 -5.25 -4.97 -15.86
N GLY A 141 -5.81 -5.25 -17.04
CA GLY A 141 -5.09 -5.99 -18.09
C GLY A 141 -4.61 -7.35 -17.58
N ASP A 142 -3.30 -7.59 -17.67
CA ASP A 142 -2.65 -8.83 -17.21
C ASP A 142 -2.15 -8.73 -15.75
N ALA A 143 -2.32 -7.58 -15.11
CA ALA A 143 -1.94 -7.38 -13.72
C ALA A 143 -3.10 -7.73 -12.78
N SER A 144 -2.78 -8.31 -11.62
CA SER A 144 -3.80 -8.66 -10.62
C SER A 144 -3.23 -8.68 -9.20
N ILE A 145 -4.10 -8.39 -8.23
CA ILE A 145 -3.86 -8.60 -6.81
C ILE A 145 -5.04 -9.37 -6.24
N VAL A 146 -4.75 -10.47 -5.56
CA VAL A 146 -5.73 -11.30 -4.86
C VAL A 146 -5.32 -11.43 -3.41
N ALA A 147 -6.18 -11.02 -2.49
CA ALA A 147 -6.01 -11.22 -1.06
C ALA A 147 -7.02 -12.24 -0.55
N MET A 148 -6.53 -13.22 0.18
CA MET A 148 -7.30 -14.29 0.80
C MET A 148 -7.20 -14.18 2.32
N PRO A 149 -8.22 -14.62 3.08
CA PRO A 149 -8.13 -14.73 4.53
C PRO A 149 -6.85 -15.46 4.97
N SER A 150 -6.28 -15.04 6.09
CA SER A 150 -5.08 -15.65 6.71
C SER A 150 -5.25 -15.71 8.22
N ASP A 151 -4.71 -16.73 8.85
CA ASP A 151 -4.62 -16.84 10.31
C ASP A 151 -3.27 -16.32 10.85
N ASP A 152 -2.28 -16.12 9.97
CA ASP A 152 -0.87 -15.89 10.34
C ASP A 152 -0.34 -14.50 9.90
N GLY A 153 -1.17 -13.45 9.97
CA GLY A 153 -0.75 -12.09 9.63
C GLY A 153 -0.69 -11.82 8.12
N LEU A 154 0.24 -10.99 7.68
CA LEU A 154 0.38 -10.58 6.28
C LEU A 154 1.46 -11.38 5.57
N ASN A 155 1.05 -12.13 4.57
CA ASN A 155 1.94 -12.87 3.67
C ASN A 155 1.76 -12.37 2.23
N ILE A 156 2.85 -12.13 1.52
CA ILE A 156 2.82 -11.62 0.14
C ILE A 156 3.60 -12.57 -0.76
N SER A 157 2.99 -13.03 -1.83
CA SER A 157 3.65 -13.73 -2.94
C SER A 157 3.57 -12.84 -4.17
N TYR A 158 4.71 -12.42 -4.70
CA TYR A 158 4.77 -11.55 -5.87
C TYR A 158 5.37 -12.30 -7.07
N LEU A 159 4.68 -12.25 -8.21
CA LEU A 159 5.19 -12.69 -9.51
C LEU A 159 5.44 -11.47 -10.38
N LEU A 160 6.70 -11.21 -10.69
CA LEU A 160 7.15 -10.21 -11.64
C LEU A 160 7.40 -10.89 -12.99
N GLU A 161 6.67 -10.46 -14.00
CA GLU A 161 6.97 -10.76 -15.40
C GLU A 161 7.31 -9.44 -16.09
N PHE A 162 8.38 -9.44 -16.87
CA PHE A 162 8.79 -8.27 -17.62
C PHE A 162 7.97 -8.16 -18.91
N GLU A 163 7.66 -6.93 -19.35
CA GLU A 163 6.71 -6.68 -20.44
C GLU A 163 7.14 -7.32 -21.77
N ASP A 164 8.44 -7.31 -22.05
CA ASP A 164 8.98 -7.83 -23.31
C ASP A 164 9.13 -9.37 -23.30
N GLY A 165 8.96 -10.03 -22.14
CA GLY A 165 8.94 -11.49 -21.99
C GLY A 165 10.27 -12.20 -22.33
N GLU A 166 11.37 -11.46 -22.50
CA GLU A 166 12.68 -12.00 -22.80
C GLU A 166 13.48 -12.29 -21.52
N GLU A 167 13.27 -11.50 -20.45
CA GLU A 167 13.85 -11.76 -19.14
C GLU A 167 13.06 -12.85 -18.39
N PRO A 168 13.77 -13.72 -17.66
CA PRO A 168 13.09 -14.72 -16.84
C PRO A 168 12.25 -14.07 -15.76
N PRO A 169 11.00 -14.55 -15.52
CA PRO A 169 10.16 -14.04 -14.45
C PRO A 169 10.82 -14.26 -13.10
N GLN A 170 10.55 -13.35 -12.15
CA GLN A 170 11.00 -13.47 -10.78
C GLN A 170 9.78 -13.70 -9.88
N ALA A 171 9.88 -14.63 -8.94
CA ALA A 171 8.83 -14.88 -7.95
C ALA A 171 9.45 -14.85 -6.55
N TYR A 172 8.79 -14.14 -5.63
CA TYR A 172 9.24 -14.07 -4.26
C TYR A 172 8.05 -14.12 -3.29
N SER A 173 8.21 -14.86 -2.19
CA SER A 173 7.22 -14.92 -1.12
C SER A 173 7.82 -14.43 0.18
N PHE A 174 7.08 -13.60 0.88
CA PHE A 174 7.51 -12.90 2.09
C PHE A 174 6.40 -12.94 3.14
N SER A 175 6.77 -13.25 4.39
CA SER A 175 5.89 -13.12 5.56
C SER A 175 6.38 -11.94 6.39
N LEU A 176 5.49 -10.99 6.66
CA LEU A 176 5.87 -9.74 7.30
C LEU A 176 6.19 -9.94 8.78
N ASP A 177 7.46 -9.79 9.12
CA ASP A 177 7.97 -9.53 10.46
C ASP A 177 9.14 -8.52 10.39
N ASN A 178 9.46 -7.88 11.52
CA ASN A 178 10.41 -6.76 11.52
C ASN A 178 11.84 -7.20 11.13
N ASP A 179 12.28 -8.37 11.57
CA ASP A 179 13.65 -8.83 11.35
C ASP A 179 13.84 -9.26 9.89
N SER A 180 12.91 -10.05 9.35
CA SER A 180 12.96 -10.47 7.96
C SER A 180 12.81 -9.30 6.98
N TYR A 181 12.02 -8.26 7.34
CA TYR A 181 11.87 -7.07 6.51
C TYR A 181 13.22 -6.36 6.29
N LEU A 182 13.99 -6.14 7.36
CA LEU A 182 15.30 -5.48 7.28
C LEU A 182 16.30 -6.22 6.41
N ASP A 183 16.29 -7.55 6.46
CA ASP A 183 17.28 -8.37 5.76
C ASP A 183 16.86 -8.74 4.35
N GLU A 184 15.55 -8.85 4.08
CA GLU A 184 15.06 -9.48 2.86
C GLU A 184 14.38 -8.49 1.90
N ILE A 185 13.72 -7.44 2.41
CA ILE A 185 12.93 -6.51 1.61
C ILE A 185 13.56 -5.12 1.56
N ALA A 186 13.89 -4.55 2.72
CA ALA A 186 14.38 -3.18 2.80
C ALA A 186 15.60 -2.90 1.88
N PRO A 187 16.56 -3.84 1.68
CA PRO A 187 17.74 -3.60 0.84
C PRO A 187 17.50 -3.73 -0.67
N ALA A 188 16.32 -4.19 -1.12
CA ALA A 188 16.05 -4.43 -2.54
C ALA A 188 15.97 -3.11 -3.31
N ARG A 189 16.90 -2.91 -4.28
CA ARG A 189 16.97 -1.67 -5.08
C ARG A 189 15.86 -1.59 -6.11
N THR A 190 15.46 -0.36 -6.40
CA THR A 190 14.61 -0.06 -7.55
C THR A 190 15.33 -0.43 -8.87
N PHE A 191 14.52 -0.70 -9.88
CA PHE A 191 15.02 -1.14 -11.17
C PHE A 191 14.26 -0.48 -12.32
N ALA A 192 14.90 -0.43 -13.48
CA ALA A 192 14.28 -0.04 -14.73
C ALA A 192 14.50 -1.13 -15.78
N THR A 193 13.56 -1.27 -16.70
CA THR A 193 13.73 -1.99 -17.97
C THR A 193 14.27 -1.05 -19.05
N ASP A 194 14.67 -1.58 -20.19
CA ASP A 194 15.03 -0.78 -21.36
C ASP A 194 13.95 0.24 -21.75
N ALA A 195 12.69 -0.13 -21.61
CA ALA A 195 11.56 0.74 -21.92
C ALA A 195 11.44 1.91 -20.93
N VAL A 196 11.51 1.61 -19.64
CA VAL A 196 11.45 2.61 -18.56
C VAL A 196 12.63 3.56 -18.63
N GLU A 197 13.86 3.05 -18.84
CA GLU A 197 15.05 3.90 -18.99
C GLU A 197 14.91 4.87 -20.18
N ARG A 198 14.42 4.40 -21.33
CA ARG A 198 14.16 5.27 -22.50
C ARG A 198 13.13 6.37 -22.17
N GLU A 199 12.07 6.04 -21.43
CA GLU A 199 11.05 7.00 -21.06
C GLU A 199 11.59 8.05 -20.07
N PHE A 200 12.39 7.67 -19.08
CA PHE A 200 13.10 8.59 -18.19
C PHE A 200 13.95 9.60 -18.96
N ARG A 201 14.71 9.12 -19.94
CA ARG A 201 15.51 10.00 -20.83
C ARG A 201 14.65 10.95 -21.65
N GLN A 202 13.54 10.47 -22.23
CA GLN A 202 12.62 11.30 -23.02
C GLN A 202 11.95 12.40 -22.18
N ARG A 203 11.61 12.09 -20.93
CA ARG A 203 11.00 13.05 -20.00
C ARG A 203 12.02 13.95 -19.31
N SER A 204 13.32 13.72 -19.52
CA SER A 204 14.41 14.44 -18.83
C SER A 204 14.27 14.38 -17.29
N ILE A 205 13.89 13.21 -16.75
CA ILE A 205 13.79 12.91 -15.32
C ILE A 205 14.86 11.88 -14.94
N GLY A 206 15.03 11.64 -13.62
CA GLY A 206 16.05 10.73 -13.10
C GLY A 206 17.37 11.43 -12.77
N GLY A 207 17.32 12.73 -12.43
CA GLY A 207 18.51 13.50 -12.06
C GLY A 207 19.23 13.01 -10.81
N GLY A 208 18.58 12.21 -9.98
CA GLY A 208 19.16 11.57 -8.79
C GLY A 208 19.54 10.10 -8.96
N VAL A 209 19.36 9.54 -10.15
CA VAL A 209 19.80 8.17 -10.44
C VAL A 209 21.32 8.09 -10.38
N THR A 210 21.84 7.05 -9.75
CA THR A 210 23.27 6.76 -9.63
C THR A 210 23.52 5.28 -9.95
N ASP A 211 24.78 4.89 -10.11
CA ASP A 211 25.15 3.50 -10.32
C ASP A 211 24.91 2.58 -9.10
N ASP A 212 24.61 3.16 -7.94
CA ASP A 212 24.42 2.44 -6.68
C ASP A 212 22.95 2.34 -6.24
N ASN A 213 22.09 3.27 -6.67
CA ASN A 213 20.70 3.35 -6.19
C ASN A 213 19.66 2.74 -7.12
N ALA A 214 20.05 2.25 -8.29
CA ALA A 214 19.17 1.55 -9.20
C ALA A 214 19.93 0.52 -10.02
N VAL A 215 19.20 -0.38 -10.66
CA VAL A 215 19.73 -1.29 -11.67
C VAL A 215 18.87 -1.23 -12.93
N VAL A 216 19.48 -1.53 -14.08
CA VAL A 216 18.75 -1.68 -15.35
C VAL A 216 18.79 -3.14 -15.75
N VAL A 217 17.63 -3.74 -15.88
CA VAL A 217 17.46 -5.11 -16.39
C VAL A 217 17.22 -5.00 -17.89
N ARG A 218 18.13 -5.58 -18.66
CA ARG A 218 18.10 -5.54 -20.12
C ARG A 218 17.29 -6.68 -20.69
N SER A 219 16.75 -6.51 -21.88
CA SER A 219 15.94 -7.51 -22.58
C SER A 219 16.70 -8.83 -22.86
N ASP A 220 18.03 -8.83 -22.85
CA ASP A 220 18.87 -10.04 -22.95
C ASP A 220 19.13 -10.72 -21.59
N GLY A 221 18.51 -10.23 -20.50
CA GLY A 221 18.68 -10.73 -19.14
C GLY A 221 19.92 -10.23 -18.41
N THR A 222 20.74 -9.38 -19.04
CA THR A 222 21.88 -8.76 -18.35
C THR A 222 21.42 -7.64 -17.41
N VAL A 223 22.16 -7.44 -16.32
CA VAL A 223 21.91 -6.38 -15.35
C VAL A 223 23.03 -5.36 -15.43
N GLN A 224 22.70 -4.10 -15.59
CA GLN A 224 23.65 -3.01 -15.76
C GLN A 224 23.42 -1.89 -14.75
N LYS A 225 24.48 -1.15 -14.47
CA LYS A 225 24.42 0.13 -13.75
C LYS A 225 23.80 1.20 -14.66
N PRO A 226 22.95 2.10 -14.14
CA PRO A 226 22.22 3.05 -14.98
C PRO A 226 23.08 4.06 -15.75
N LEU A 227 24.14 4.57 -15.13
CA LEU A 227 24.96 5.65 -15.68
C LEU A 227 26.19 5.13 -16.43
N SER A 228 27.00 4.30 -15.79
CA SER A 228 28.21 3.74 -16.40
C SER A 228 27.90 2.66 -17.43
N GLN A 229 26.73 2.04 -17.38
CA GLN A 229 26.33 0.90 -18.22
C GLN A 229 27.24 -0.33 -18.04
N GLU A 230 28.03 -0.34 -16.97
CA GLU A 230 28.82 -1.50 -16.60
C GLU A 230 27.88 -2.63 -16.12
N GLU A 231 28.24 -3.86 -16.52
CA GLU A 231 27.54 -5.04 -16.01
C GLU A 231 27.70 -5.15 -14.50
N THR A 232 26.62 -5.50 -13.82
CA THR A 232 26.57 -5.69 -12.37
C THR A 232 25.71 -6.89 -12.02
N SER A 233 25.60 -7.20 -10.75
CA SER A 233 24.72 -8.27 -10.27
C SER A 233 23.62 -7.72 -9.38
N LEU A 234 22.52 -8.44 -9.34
CA LEU A 234 21.50 -8.25 -8.33
C LEU A 234 22.07 -8.58 -6.94
N ARG A 235 21.60 -7.90 -5.91
CA ARG A 235 21.93 -8.20 -4.49
C ARG A 235 21.32 -9.52 -4.04
N PHE A 236 20.13 -9.84 -4.58
CA PHE A 236 19.41 -11.08 -4.38
C PHE A 236 19.00 -11.66 -5.74
N PRO A 237 18.86 -12.97 -5.90
CA PRO A 237 18.39 -13.56 -7.15
C PRO A 237 17.06 -12.96 -7.65
N GLU A 238 16.15 -12.63 -6.71
CA GLU A 238 14.81 -12.08 -6.98
C GLU A 238 14.70 -10.60 -6.55
N GLU A 239 15.78 -9.80 -6.66
CA GLU A 239 15.81 -8.42 -6.15
C GLU A 239 14.68 -7.56 -6.72
N CYS A 240 14.35 -7.70 -8.01
CA CYS A 240 13.27 -6.92 -8.62
C CYS A 240 11.89 -7.31 -8.04
N ALA A 241 11.63 -8.60 -7.83
CA ALA A 241 10.39 -9.04 -7.20
C ALA A 241 10.31 -8.63 -5.72
N ARG A 242 11.44 -8.65 -4.99
CA ARG A 242 11.52 -8.13 -3.61
C ARG A 242 11.24 -6.63 -3.56
N HIS A 243 11.76 -5.87 -4.52
CA HIS A 243 11.45 -4.44 -4.62
C HIS A 243 9.95 -4.20 -4.89
N LYS A 244 9.31 -5.03 -5.70
CA LYS A 244 7.86 -4.93 -5.92
C LYS A 244 7.04 -5.28 -4.66
N VAL A 245 7.54 -6.18 -3.79
CA VAL A 245 6.96 -6.39 -2.45
C VAL A 245 7.16 -5.16 -1.58
N LEU A 246 8.33 -4.51 -1.63
CA LEU A 246 8.60 -3.24 -0.94
C LEU A 246 7.60 -2.15 -1.36
N ASP A 247 7.40 -1.95 -2.67
CA ASP A 247 6.44 -0.99 -3.22
C ASP A 247 5.01 -1.28 -2.71
N LEU A 248 4.58 -2.55 -2.79
CA LEU A 248 3.25 -2.94 -2.33
C LEU A 248 3.05 -2.69 -0.83
N LEU A 249 4.05 -2.98 0.00
CA LEU A 249 4.00 -2.67 1.44
C LEU A 249 3.88 -1.17 1.69
N GLY A 250 4.60 -0.35 0.95
CA GLY A 250 4.53 1.11 1.03
C GLY A 250 3.16 1.65 0.62
N ASP A 251 2.61 1.16 -0.48
CA ASP A 251 1.29 1.57 -0.96
C ASP A 251 0.17 1.10 -0.01
N LEU A 252 0.31 -0.08 0.62
CA LEU A 252 -0.61 -0.58 1.64
C LEU A 252 -0.55 0.23 2.95
N MET A 253 0.58 0.90 3.26
CA MET A 253 0.67 1.76 4.44
C MET A 253 -0.33 2.92 4.39
N LEU A 254 -0.75 3.36 3.20
CA LEU A 254 -1.75 4.41 3.00
C LEU A 254 -3.14 4.06 3.54
N THR A 255 -3.38 2.81 3.89
CA THR A 255 -4.64 2.38 4.53
C THR A 255 -4.67 2.67 6.04
N ASN A 256 -3.53 2.99 6.64
CA ASN A 256 -3.36 3.19 8.09
C ASN A 256 -3.96 2.05 8.94
N MET A 257 -3.79 0.81 8.49
CA MET A 257 -4.25 -0.39 9.19
C MET A 257 -3.33 -1.57 8.92
N ASP A 258 -3.23 -2.48 9.88
CA ASP A 258 -2.66 -3.78 9.63
C ASP A 258 -3.61 -4.63 8.78
N LEU A 259 -3.07 -5.59 8.08
CA LEU A 259 -3.84 -6.51 7.26
C LEU A 259 -3.45 -7.95 7.59
N GLN A 260 -4.44 -8.76 7.87
CA GLN A 260 -4.29 -10.20 8.06
C GLN A 260 -4.79 -10.91 6.80
N ALA A 261 -3.85 -11.23 5.89
CA ALA A 261 -4.16 -11.78 4.58
C ALA A 261 -3.00 -12.52 3.94
N ASN A 262 -3.32 -13.46 3.05
CA ASN A 262 -2.40 -14.01 2.06
C ASN A 262 -2.61 -13.29 0.73
N ILE A 263 -1.66 -12.47 0.30
CA ILE A 263 -1.72 -11.70 -0.94
C ILE A 263 -0.92 -12.42 -2.03
N VAL A 264 -1.53 -12.57 -3.20
CA VAL A 264 -0.84 -12.93 -4.45
C VAL A 264 -0.94 -11.75 -5.39
N ALA A 265 0.19 -11.16 -5.74
CA ALA A 265 0.30 -10.04 -6.66
C ALA A 265 1.06 -10.48 -7.92
N ILE A 266 0.47 -10.22 -9.08
CA ILE A 266 1.04 -10.55 -10.39
C ILE A 266 1.15 -9.27 -11.18
N ARG A 267 2.38 -8.89 -11.59
CA ARG A 267 2.66 -7.71 -12.43
C ARG A 267 2.08 -6.37 -11.90
N SER A 268 1.73 -6.29 -10.62
CA SER A 268 1.14 -5.06 -10.07
C SER A 268 2.17 -3.92 -10.04
N GLY A 269 1.68 -2.70 -10.23
CA GLY A 269 2.41 -1.45 -10.09
C GLY A 269 1.67 -0.52 -9.13
N HIS A 270 2.17 0.71 -8.96
CA HIS A 270 1.61 1.69 -8.03
C HIS A 270 0.12 1.98 -8.28
N ASP A 271 -0.32 2.04 -9.55
CA ASP A 271 -1.73 2.31 -9.88
C ASP A 271 -2.65 1.19 -9.35
N LEU A 272 -2.30 -0.07 -9.61
CA LEU A 272 -3.07 -1.20 -9.12
C LEU A 272 -2.96 -1.37 -7.61
N ASN A 273 -1.77 -1.14 -7.03
CA ASN A 273 -1.58 -1.14 -5.58
C ASN A 273 -2.45 -0.06 -4.91
N ALA A 274 -2.49 1.15 -5.46
CA ALA A 274 -3.32 2.25 -5.00
C ALA A 274 -4.83 1.91 -5.08
N ALA A 275 -5.27 1.32 -6.19
CA ALA A 275 -6.65 0.85 -6.35
C ALA A 275 -6.99 -0.24 -5.31
N PHE A 276 -6.03 -1.15 -5.03
CA PHE A 276 -6.20 -2.19 -4.02
C PHE A 276 -6.27 -1.59 -2.61
N ALA A 277 -5.40 -0.66 -2.25
CA ALA A 277 -5.44 0.05 -0.98
C ALA A 277 -6.78 0.77 -0.76
N LYS A 278 -7.30 1.47 -1.80
CA LYS A 278 -8.63 2.08 -1.77
C LYS A 278 -9.76 1.06 -1.55
N ARG A 279 -9.67 -0.13 -2.19
CA ARG A 279 -10.67 -1.19 -1.98
C ARG A 279 -10.65 -1.71 -0.54
N LEU A 280 -9.45 -1.92 0.04
CA LEU A 280 -9.32 -2.34 1.44
C LEU A 280 -9.84 -1.28 2.43
N SER A 281 -9.58 0.01 2.18
CA SER A 281 -10.10 1.10 3.01
C SER A 281 -11.63 1.14 3.00
N ARG A 282 -12.26 0.98 1.84
CA ARG A 282 -13.72 0.87 1.75
C ARG A 282 -14.25 -0.35 2.50
N LEU A 283 -13.56 -1.50 2.40
CA LEU A 283 -13.96 -2.71 3.13
C LEU A 283 -13.91 -2.50 4.65
N ARG A 284 -12.92 -1.75 5.14
CA ARG A 284 -12.86 -1.33 6.54
C ARG A 284 -14.09 -0.48 6.92
N GLU A 285 -14.41 0.56 6.13
CA GLU A 285 -15.57 1.41 6.36
C GLU A 285 -16.87 0.61 6.35
N GLU A 286 -17.04 -0.32 5.40
CA GLU A 286 -18.19 -1.24 5.33
C GLU A 286 -18.32 -2.10 6.60
N LYS A 287 -17.18 -2.60 7.14
CA LYS A 287 -17.17 -3.38 8.39
C LYS A 287 -17.46 -2.54 9.64
N GLU A 288 -16.91 -1.32 9.72
CA GLU A 288 -17.11 -0.39 10.85
C GLU A 288 -18.54 0.15 10.86
N ALA A 289 -19.14 0.44 9.71
CA ALA A 289 -20.52 0.86 9.59
C ALA A 289 -21.51 -0.24 10.03
N GLY A 290 -21.04 -1.51 10.02
CA GLY A 290 -21.92 -2.66 10.21
C GLY A 290 -22.90 -2.81 9.02
N PRO A 291 -23.77 -3.79 9.04
CA PRO A 291 -24.81 -3.87 8.03
C PRO A 291 -25.76 -2.68 8.23
N GLU A 292 -25.63 -1.65 7.38
CA GLU A 292 -26.67 -0.63 7.30
C GLU A 292 -28.00 -1.32 6.98
N GLU A 293 -28.94 -1.29 7.94
CA GLU A 293 -30.31 -1.65 7.66
C GLU A 293 -30.90 -0.54 6.80
N TYR A 294 -30.83 -0.72 5.49
CA TYR A 294 -31.46 0.22 4.55
C TYR A 294 -32.97 0.30 4.77
N LEU A 295 -33.61 -0.87 5.06
CA LEU A 295 -35.01 -0.96 5.47
C LEU A 295 -35.16 -2.08 6.51
N ASP A 296 -35.71 -1.73 7.66
CA ASP A 296 -36.17 -2.70 8.67
C ASP A 296 -37.45 -3.40 8.20
N ILE A 297 -37.86 -4.42 8.95
CA ILE A 297 -39.09 -5.19 8.63
C ILE A 297 -40.33 -4.29 8.61
N ARG A 298 -40.41 -3.22 9.38
CA ARG A 298 -41.52 -2.31 9.44
C ARG A 298 -41.60 -1.44 8.19
N GLU A 299 -40.48 -1.02 7.69
CA GLU A 299 -40.36 -0.23 6.48
C GLU A 299 -40.65 -1.08 5.24
N ILE A 300 -40.08 -2.32 5.17
CA ILE A 300 -40.42 -3.29 4.15
C ILE A 300 -41.92 -3.55 4.08
N GLN A 301 -42.59 -3.66 5.23
CA GLN A 301 -44.05 -3.87 5.29
C GLN A 301 -44.85 -2.67 4.81
N LYS A 302 -44.32 -1.47 4.75
CA LYS A 302 -44.99 -0.29 4.15
C LYS A 302 -44.96 -0.35 2.62
N VAL A 303 -43.92 -0.95 2.05
CA VAL A 303 -43.71 -1.04 0.61
C VAL A 303 -44.29 -2.33 0.02
N LEU A 304 -44.07 -3.48 0.68
CA LEU A 304 -44.58 -4.78 0.23
C LEU A 304 -45.91 -5.13 0.92
N PRO A 305 -46.91 -5.53 0.15
CA PRO A 305 -48.22 -5.95 0.73
C PRO A 305 -48.13 -7.32 1.42
N HIS A 306 -47.04 -8.04 1.21
CA HIS A 306 -46.85 -9.39 1.76
C HIS A 306 -46.73 -9.35 3.30
N ARG A 307 -47.19 -10.38 3.94
CA ARG A 307 -47.10 -10.62 5.40
C ARG A 307 -46.73 -12.08 5.61
N TYR A 308 -46.36 -12.43 6.86
CA TYR A 308 -46.14 -13.82 7.21
C TYR A 308 -47.34 -14.70 6.75
N PRO A 309 -47.09 -15.88 6.10
CA PRO A 309 -45.80 -16.50 5.88
C PRO A 309 -45.15 -16.14 4.52
N PHE A 310 -45.68 -15.22 3.73
CA PHE A 310 -45.26 -14.90 2.37
C PHE A 310 -44.26 -13.74 2.28
N LEU A 311 -43.93 -13.10 3.38
CA LEU A 311 -42.88 -12.08 3.42
C LEU A 311 -41.51 -12.79 3.54
N MET A 312 -40.76 -12.83 2.42
CA MET A 312 -39.51 -13.57 2.28
C MET A 312 -38.26 -12.72 2.51
N VAL A 313 -38.40 -11.50 3.06
CA VAL A 313 -37.29 -10.60 3.34
C VAL A 313 -37.51 -10.04 4.74
N ASP A 314 -36.50 -10.15 5.61
CA ASP A 314 -36.57 -9.61 6.98
C ASP A 314 -35.94 -8.21 7.08
N ARG A 315 -34.94 -7.94 6.23
CA ARG A 315 -34.30 -6.63 6.10
C ARG A 315 -33.68 -6.45 4.72
N VAL A 316 -33.52 -5.21 4.28
CA VAL A 316 -32.77 -4.83 3.09
C VAL A 316 -31.45 -4.23 3.56
N LEU A 317 -30.35 -4.74 3.01
CA LEU A 317 -28.99 -4.29 3.32
C LEU A 317 -28.52 -3.22 2.35
N ASP A 318 -28.97 -3.27 1.08
CA ASP A 318 -28.51 -2.35 0.06
C ASP A 318 -29.51 -2.22 -1.09
N ILE A 319 -29.54 -1.03 -1.72
CA ILE A 319 -30.32 -0.73 -2.92
C ILE A 319 -29.37 -0.07 -3.93
N ILE A 320 -28.96 -0.83 -4.94
CA ILE A 320 -28.07 -0.38 -6.01
C ILE A 320 -28.94 0.07 -7.19
N GLU A 321 -29.33 1.34 -7.21
CA GLU A 321 -30.26 1.90 -8.19
C GLU A 321 -29.76 1.76 -9.62
N GLU A 322 -28.44 1.98 -9.84
CA GLU A 322 -27.82 1.89 -11.16
C GLU A 322 -27.90 0.49 -11.78
N GLU A 323 -27.92 -0.55 -10.95
CA GLU A 323 -28.01 -1.96 -11.36
C GLU A 323 -29.44 -2.50 -11.27
N ASN A 324 -30.41 -1.74 -10.80
CA ASN A 324 -31.77 -2.21 -10.41
C ASN A 324 -31.72 -3.44 -9.51
N LYS A 325 -30.81 -3.43 -8.52
CA LYS A 325 -30.51 -4.56 -7.64
C LYS A 325 -30.81 -4.18 -6.19
N ILE A 326 -31.45 -5.12 -5.47
CA ILE A 326 -31.68 -5.02 -4.03
C ILE A 326 -31.04 -6.24 -3.37
N ILE A 327 -30.28 -6.00 -2.31
CA ILE A 327 -29.69 -7.03 -1.46
C ILE A 327 -30.51 -7.14 -0.20
N GLY A 328 -31.19 -8.27 -0.03
CA GLY A 328 -32.03 -8.54 1.13
C GLY A 328 -31.57 -9.76 1.91
N VAL A 329 -31.88 -9.78 3.20
CA VAL A 329 -31.61 -10.91 4.10
C VAL A 329 -32.94 -11.52 4.57
N LYS A 330 -33.01 -12.85 4.54
CA LYS A 330 -34.01 -13.66 5.17
C LYS A 330 -33.37 -14.56 6.22
N ASN A 331 -33.75 -14.36 7.49
CA ASN A 331 -33.36 -15.29 8.55
C ASN A 331 -34.25 -16.52 8.47
N VAL A 332 -33.64 -17.66 8.18
CA VAL A 332 -34.35 -18.93 8.04
C VAL A 332 -34.26 -19.71 9.33
N SER A 333 -35.41 -20.01 9.96
CA SER A 333 -35.46 -20.86 11.13
C SER A 333 -36.15 -22.20 10.83
N MET A 334 -35.87 -23.21 11.64
CA MET A 334 -36.54 -24.53 11.54
C MET A 334 -38.07 -24.46 11.70
N ASN A 335 -38.59 -23.34 12.22
CA ASN A 335 -40.04 -23.12 12.41
C ASN A 335 -40.72 -22.49 11.18
N GLU A 336 -39.99 -22.20 10.12
CA GLU A 336 -40.59 -21.72 8.88
C GLU A 336 -41.45 -22.83 8.24
N GLN A 337 -42.61 -22.45 7.72
CA GLN A 337 -43.58 -23.42 7.15
C GLN A 337 -43.02 -24.27 6.03
N TYR A 338 -42.00 -23.80 5.32
CA TYR A 338 -41.32 -24.55 4.23
C TYR A 338 -40.59 -25.79 4.72
N PHE A 339 -40.21 -25.84 6.02
CA PHE A 339 -39.51 -26.98 6.62
C PHE A 339 -40.41 -27.90 7.45
N GLN A 340 -41.70 -27.56 7.57
CA GLN A 340 -42.64 -28.38 8.36
C GLN A 340 -43.37 -29.45 7.55
N GLY A 341 -43.02 -29.63 6.27
CA GLY A 341 -43.50 -30.71 5.39
C GLY A 341 -44.98 -30.60 5.02
#